data_c5c8cc0a5e8d1cbe8eb2e7ccc677e7d3
#
_entry.id   c5c8cc0a5e8d1cbe8eb2e7ccc677e7d3
#
_cell.length_a   1.000
_cell.length_b   1.000
_cell.length_c   1.000
_cell.angle_alpha   90.00
_cell.angle_beta   90.00
_cell.angle_gamma   90.00
#
_symmetry.space_group_name_H-M   'P 1'
#
loop_
_entity.id
_entity.type
_entity.pdbx_description
1 polymer ?
#
loop_
_entity_poly.entity_id
_entity_poly.type
_entity_poly.pdbx_seq_one_letter_code
_entity_poly.pdbx_strand_id
1 'polypeptide(L)'
;VGHNRDYAALNEDRCRDLIESLKAQGKQEVPALVRRVRGDPDFDFEVVCGARRHWSVSWLRSHNYPDFRFLIEVRDLTDEEAFRLSDLENRAREDISDFERARDYLRALDHYYEGRQNLMADRINVTTSWLSRYLDLARLPAEVVAAFPSVHDLGIKHVTLIKPLLKPDDKRARVSEEAARIAAARKCGEDVPNAPADVIRLLASAAEPPRRSGPPKKSGTAKTVLTSRAGKPMVMLDRAGRGKLTLTLPLRSGADRAELDAAMAKLLDEHWQ
;
A
#
# COMPACT_ATOMS: atom_id res chain seq x y z
N VAL A 1 -17.82 18.49 -13.23
CA VAL A 1 -17.45 17.42 -14.16
C VAL A 1 -17.37 16.13 -13.37
N GLY A 2 -18.39 15.26 -13.51
CA GLY A 2 -18.44 13.97 -12.81
C GLY A 2 -17.49 12.98 -13.44
N HIS A 3 -16.27 12.89 -12.95
CA HIS A 3 -15.28 11.95 -13.45
C HIS A 3 -14.89 10.96 -12.39
N ASN A 4 -14.60 9.74 -12.81
CA ASN A 4 -13.87 8.74 -12.03
C ASN A 4 -12.38 9.10 -11.89
N ARG A 5 -11.99 10.31 -12.25
CA ARG A 5 -10.63 10.80 -12.14
C ARG A 5 -10.60 12.11 -11.37
N ASP A 6 -9.64 12.24 -10.49
CA ASP A 6 -9.34 13.52 -9.87
C ASP A 6 -8.82 14.50 -10.93
N TYR A 7 -9.73 15.34 -11.48
CA TYR A 7 -9.40 16.38 -12.46
C TYR A 7 -8.38 17.38 -11.91
N ALA A 8 -8.37 17.60 -10.59
CA ALA A 8 -7.42 18.47 -9.92
C ALA A 8 -5.99 17.93 -9.94
N ALA A 9 -5.83 16.62 -10.13
CA ALA A 9 -4.50 16.00 -10.27
C ALA A 9 -3.90 16.17 -11.68
N LEU A 10 -4.66 16.65 -12.67
CA LEU A 10 -4.15 16.93 -14.02
C LEU A 10 -3.35 18.22 -14.02
N ASN A 11 -2.17 18.18 -14.63
CA ASN A 11 -1.28 19.32 -14.81
C ASN A 11 -0.53 19.20 -16.14
N GLU A 12 0.27 20.23 -16.46
CA GLU A 12 1.03 20.30 -17.72
C GLU A 12 1.98 19.10 -17.87
N ASP A 13 2.73 18.73 -16.83
CA ASP A 13 3.68 17.63 -16.90
C ASP A 13 3.01 16.29 -17.22
N ARG A 14 1.87 16.02 -16.58
CA ARG A 14 1.08 14.79 -16.83
C ARG A 14 0.36 14.77 -18.17
N CYS A 15 0.20 15.91 -18.82
CA CYS A 15 -0.50 16.03 -20.10
C CYS A 15 0.43 16.47 -21.24
N ARG A 16 1.73 16.65 -21.00
CA ARG A 16 2.70 17.20 -21.96
C ARG A 16 2.73 16.42 -23.28
N ASP A 17 2.82 15.10 -23.19
CA ASP A 17 2.79 14.21 -24.36
C ASP A 17 1.56 14.43 -25.25
N LEU A 18 0.41 14.61 -24.63
CA LEU A 18 -0.85 14.84 -25.34
C LEU A 18 -0.95 16.27 -25.88
N ILE A 19 -0.49 17.26 -25.12
CA ILE A 19 -0.44 18.66 -25.57
C ILE A 19 0.44 18.79 -26.82
N GLU A 20 1.62 18.19 -26.80
CA GLU A 20 2.54 18.21 -27.94
C GLU A 20 1.96 17.50 -29.16
N SER A 21 1.33 16.34 -28.95
CA SER A 21 0.64 15.62 -30.02
C SER A 21 -0.49 16.44 -30.63
N LEU A 22 -1.32 17.09 -29.82
CA LEU A 22 -2.41 17.94 -30.28
C LEU A 22 -1.88 19.17 -31.05
N LYS A 23 -0.79 19.80 -30.60
CA LYS A 23 -0.12 20.88 -31.32
C LYS A 23 0.41 20.42 -32.68
N ALA A 24 1.10 19.27 -32.72
CA ALA A 24 1.68 18.75 -33.97
C ALA A 24 0.62 18.39 -35.00
N GLN A 25 -0.54 17.88 -34.58
CA GLN A 25 -1.65 17.52 -35.45
C GLN A 25 -2.54 18.72 -35.84
N GLY A 26 -2.48 19.79 -35.04
CA GLY A 26 -3.35 20.96 -35.20
C GLY A 26 -4.82 20.72 -34.89
N LYS A 27 -5.19 19.52 -34.51
CA LYS A 27 -6.56 19.09 -34.15
C LYS A 27 -6.58 17.89 -33.24
N GLN A 28 -7.73 17.67 -32.63
CA GLN A 28 -8.01 16.44 -31.89
C GLN A 28 -8.59 15.37 -32.84
N GLU A 29 -7.95 14.20 -32.96
CA GLU A 29 -8.41 13.11 -33.85
C GLU A 29 -9.44 12.21 -33.17
N VAL A 30 -9.23 11.89 -31.89
CA VAL A 30 -10.09 10.97 -31.14
C VAL A 30 -11.06 11.78 -30.27
N PRO A 31 -12.39 11.66 -30.47
CA PRO A 31 -13.35 12.42 -29.69
C PRO A 31 -13.31 12.03 -28.19
N ALA A 32 -13.65 12.97 -27.34
CA ALA A 32 -14.00 12.68 -25.96
C ALA A 32 -15.47 12.26 -25.89
N LEU A 33 -15.78 11.23 -25.10
CA LEU A 33 -17.15 10.81 -24.89
C LEU A 33 -17.80 11.69 -23.83
N VAL A 34 -18.94 12.28 -24.16
CA VAL A 34 -19.69 13.14 -23.26
C VAL A 34 -21.15 12.72 -23.21
N ARG A 35 -21.84 13.07 -22.12
CA ARG A 35 -23.31 12.97 -22.01
C ARG A 35 -23.92 14.33 -21.70
N ARG A 36 -25.19 14.50 -22.03
CA ARG A 36 -25.91 15.73 -21.67
C ARG A 36 -26.20 15.76 -20.17
N VAL A 37 -25.98 16.92 -19.57
CA VAL A 37 -26.41 17.20 -18.20
C VAL A 37 -27.76 17.94 -18.27
N ARG A 38 -28.75 17.47 -17.53
CA ARG A 38 -30.06 18.12 -17.49
C ARG A 38 -30.22 18.84 -16.15
N GLY A 39 -30.54 20.14 -16.23
CA GLY A 39 -30.87 20.93 -15.03
C GLY A 39 -29.66 21.55 -14.32
N ASP A 40 -28.47 21.48 -14.88
CA ASP A 40 -27.30 22.22 -14.40
C ASP A 40 -27.22 23.54 -15.18
N PRO A 41 -27.20 24.71 -14.50
CA PRO A 41 -27.15 26.01 -15.18
C PRO A 41 -25.76 26.33 -15.79
N ASP A 42 -24.72 25.67 -15.32
CA ASP A 42 -23.33 25.99 -15.68
C ASP A 42 -22.76 25.08 -16.77
N PHE A 43 -23.34 23.86 -16.95
CA PHE A 43 -22.78 22.85 -17.83
C PHE A 43 -23.84 22.13 -18.67
N ASP A 44 -23.64 22.11 -20.00
CA ASP A 44 -24.46 21.35 -20.95
C ASP A 44 -24.07 19.88 -21.01
N PHE A 45 -22.79 19.59 -20.79
CA PHE A 45 -22.20 18.27 -20.97
C PHE A 45 -21.28 17.87 -19.84
N GLU A 46 -21.32 16.60 -19.49
CA GLU A 46 -20.36 15.94 -18.63
C GLU A 46 -19.43 15.06 -19.46
N VAL A 47 -18.11 15.17 -19.25
CA VAL A 47 -17.13 14.32 -19.90
C VAL A 47 -17.09 12.95 -19.19
N VAL A 48 -17.49 11.91 -19.88
CA VAL A 48 -17.46 10.51 -19.39
C VAL A 48 -16.08 9.90 -19.59
N CYS A 49 -15.52 10.04 -20.81
CA CYS A 49 -14.19 9.57 -21.16
C CYS A 49 -13.41 10.67 -21.87
N GLY A 50 -12.13 10.84 -21.52
CA GLY A 50 -11.26 11.82 -22.17
C GLY A 50 -10.96 13.07 -21.34
N ALA A 51 -10.93 12.96 -20.01
CA ALA A 51 -10.60 14.06 -19.09
C ALA A 51 -9.23 14.71 -19.40
N ARG A 52 -8.19 13.93 -19.75
CA ARG A 52 -6.90 14.48 -20.19
C ARG A 52 -7.02 15.30 -21.46
N ARG A 53 -7.84 14.87 -22.45
CA ARG A 53 -8.08 15.63 -23.68
C ARG A 53 -8.76 16.96 -23.39
N HIS A 54 -9.78 16.93 -22.54
CA HIS A 54 -10.48 18.15 -22.12
C HIS A 54 -9.51 19.13 -21.43
N TRP A 55 -8.71 18.63 -20.47
CA TRP A 55 -7.72 19.45 -19.79
C TRP A 55 -6.68 20.02 -20.75
N SER A 56 -6.13 19.20 -21.66
CA SER A 56 -5.10 19.61 -22.62
C SER A 56 -5.62 20.65 -23.61
N VAL A 57 -6.85 20.49 -24.10
CA VAL A 57 -7.48 21.50 -24.98
C VAL A 57 -7.75 22.79 -24.21
N SER A 58 -8.20 22.73 -22.98
CA SER A 58 -8.40 23.90 -22.12
C SER A 58 -7.08 24.63 -21.87
N TRP A 59 -6.01 23.89 -21.62
CA TRP A 59 -4.65 24.42 -21.47
C TRP A 59 -4.19 25.12 -22.80
N LEU A 60 -4.36 24.45 -23.94
CA LEU A 60 -4.01 25.02 -25.25
C LEU A 60 -4.73 26.33 -25.52
N ARG A 61 -6.03 26.40 -25.22
CA ARG A 61 -6.82 27.64 -25.41
C ARG A 61 -6.30 28.78 -24.56
N SER A 62 -5.81 28.53 -23.38
CA SER A 62 -5.19 29.54 -22.51
C SER A 62 -3.73 29.86 -22.86
N HIS A 63 -3.08 29.10 -23.80
CA HIS A 63 -1.67 29.22 -24.18
C HIS A 63 -1.48 29.35 -25.70
N ASN A 64 -1.96 30.43 -26.29
CA ASN A 64 -1.76 30.83 -27.71
C ASN A 64 -2.52 29.99 -28.75
N TYR A 65 -3.49 29.14 -28.37
CA TYR A 65 -4.34 28.41 -29.32
C TYR A 65 -5.84 28.60 -28.99
N PRO A 66 -6.37 29.86 -28.98
CA PRO A 66 -7.74 30.15 -28.50
C PRO A 66 -8.82 29.42 -29.30
N ASP A 67 -8.58 29.18 -30.59
CA ASP A 67 -9.53 28.54 -31.50
C ASP A 67 -9.43 27.00 -31.53
N PHE A 68 -8.60 26.38 -30.68
CA PHE A 68 -8.45 24.95 -30.67
C PHE A 68 -9.77 24.28 -30.28
N ARG A 69 -10.30 23.42 -31.17
CA ARG A 69 -11.60 22.78 -30.99
C ARG A 69 -11.51 21.54 -30.15
N PHE A 70 -12.42 21.39 -29.19
CA PHE A 70 -12.60 20.16 -28.42
C PHE A 70 -13.60 19.27 -29.14
N LEU A 71 -13.13 18.12 -29.67
CA LEU A 71 -13.95 17.17 -30.39
C LEU A 71 -14.65 16.26 -29.39
N ILE A 72 -15.98 16.16 -29.47
CA ILE A 72 -16.81 15.36 -28.57
C ILE A 72 -17.72 14.42 -29.36
N GLU A 73 -18.02 13.28 -28.77
CA GLU A 73 -19.09 12.35 -29.14
C GLU A 73 -20.15 12.38 -28.02
N VAL A 74 -21.36 12.77 -28.36
CA VAL A 74 -22.45 12.86 -27.38
C VAL A 74 -23.20 11.55 -27.36
N ARG A 75 -23.33 10.95 -26.18
CA ARG A 75 -24.18 9.76 -25.95
C ARG A 75 -25.22 10.05 -24.87
N ASP A 76 -26.38 9.40 -25.01
CA ASP A 76 -27.41 9.40 -23.97
C ASP A 76 -27.13 8.21 -23.04
N LEU A 77 -26.63 8.50 -21.84
CA LEU A 77 -26.15 7.50 -20.87
C LEU A 77 -26.75 7.77 -19.50
N THR A 78 -27.20 6.72 -18.83
CA THR A 78 -27.47 6.75 -17.40
C THR A 78 -26.17 6.91 -16.59
N ASP A 79 -26.28 7.25 -15.32
CA ASP A 79 -25.12 7.38 -14.43
C ASP A 79 -24.31 6.07 -14.32
N GLU A 80 -25.00 4.93 -14.24
CA GLU A 80 -24.39 3.60 -14.20
C GLU A 80 -23.67 3.27 -15.50
N GLU A 81 -24.23 3.59 -16.66
CA GLU A 81 -23.61 3.36 -17.96
C GLU A 81 -22.41 4.25 -18.16
N ALA A 82 -22.47 5.52 -17.74
CA ALA A 82 -21.34 6.43 -17.76
C ALA A 82 -20.20 5.91 -16.88
N PHE A 83 -20.51 5.44 -15.66
CA PHE A 83 -19.54 4.80 -14.76
C PHE A 83 -18.86 3.60 -15.43
N ARG A 84 -19.63 2.67 -16.01
CA ARG A 84 -19.08 1.45 -16.65
C ARG A 84 -18.16 1.78 -17.83
N LEU A 85 -18.55 2.73 -18.67
CA LEU A 85 -17.72 3.14 -19.81
C LEU A 85 -16.42 3.80 -19.35
N SER A 86 -16.50 4.66 -18.37
CA SER A 86 -15.31 5.28 -17.77
C SER A 86 -14.40 4.25 -17.10
N ASP A 87 -14.96 3.28 -16.39
CA ASP A 87 -14.19 2.20 -15.78
C ASP A 87 -13.48 1.34 -16.83
N LEU A 88 -14.18 0.99 -17.93
CA LEU A 88 -13.59 0.19 -19.01
C LEU A 88 -12.39 0.89 -19.67
N GLU A 89 -12.50 2.23 -19.93
CA GLU A 89 -11.37 3.01 -20.43
C GLU A 89 -10.21 3.05 -19.44
N ASN A 90 -10.53 3.24 -18.16
CA ASN A 90 -9.54 3.47 -17.11
C ASN A 90 -8.83 2.20 -16.65
N ARG A 91 -9.39 1.00 -16.84
CA ARG A 91 -8.76 -0.27 -16.43
C ARG A 91 -7.43 -0.56 -17.10
N ALA A 92 -7.30 -0.21 -18.36
CA ALA A 92 -6.08 -0.40 -19.14
C ALA A 92 -5.00 0.66 -18.86
N ARG A 93 -5.30 1.64 -17.99
CA ARG A 93 -4.42 2.77 -17.71
C ARG A 93 -3.60 2.52 -16.45
N GLU A 94 -2.31 2.78 -16.55
CA GLU A 94 -1.35 2.66 -15.45
C GLU A 94 -1.30 3.90 -14.52
N ASP A 95 -1.86 5.02 -14.99
CA ASP A 95 -1.79 6.30 -14.29
C ASP A 95 -2.84 6.49 -13.17
N ILE A 96 -3.73 5.51 -12.99
CA ILE A 96 -4.72 5.47 -11.90
C ILE A 96 -4.28 4.45 -10.86
N SER A 97 -4.10 4.89 -9.62
CA SER A 97 -3.72 4.00 -8.53
C SER A 97 -4.83 3.00 -8.19
N ASP A 98 -4.44 1.85 -7.63
CA ASP A 98 -5.40 0.87 -7.09
C ASP A 98 -6.33 1.49 -6.05
N PHE A 99 -5.81 2.43 -5.23
CA PHE A 99 -6.60 3.08 -4.18
C PHE A 99 -7.67 4.03 -4.75
N GLU A 100 -7.32 4.84 -5.77
CA GLU A 100 -8.28 5.69 -6.46
C GLU A 100 -9.40 4.86 -7.09
N ARG A 101 -9.02 3.81 -7.83
CA ARG A 101 -9.98 2.85 -8.42
C ARG A 101 -10.85 2.18 -7.36
N ALA A 102 -10.27 1.79 -6.23
CA ALA A 102 -11.00 1.18 -5.12
C ALA A 102 -12.08 2.12 -4.56
N ARG A 103 -11.75 3.40 -4.38
CA ARG A 103 -12.71 4.41 -3.92
C ARG A 103 -13.84 4.64 -4.90
N ASP A 104 -13.55 4.63 -6.21
CA ASP A 104 -14.57 4.76 -7.24
C ASP A 104 -15.51 3.56 -7.25
N TYR A 105 -14.98 2.34 -7.09
CA TYR A 105 -15.82 1.14 -6.97
C TYR A 105 -16.70 1.16 -5.72
N LEU A 106 -16.19 1.61 -4.58
CA LEU A 106 -16.99 1.70 -3.37
C LEU A 106 -18.14 2.70 -3.55
N ARG A 107 -17.86 3.87 -4.14
CA ARG A 107 -18.87 4.89 -4.44
C ARG A 107 -19.90 4.37 -5.42
N ALA A 108 -19.48 3.72 -6.50
CA ALA A 108 -20.38 3.14 -7.48
C ALA A 108 -21.25 2.02 -6.89
N LEU A 109 -20.67 1.17 -6.03
CA LEU A 109 -21.41 0.10 -5.35
C LEU A 109 -22.59 0.66 -4.56
N ASP A 110 -22.36 1.74 -3.82
CA ASP A 110 -23.41 2.35 -2.99
C ASP A 110 -24.44 3.11 -3.84
N HIS A 111 -24.00 3.87 -4.86
CA HIS A 111 -24.88 4.75 -5.64
C HIS A 111 -25.69 4.02 -6.72
N TYR A 112 -25.08 3.03 -7.39
CA TYR A 112 -25.69 2.40 -8.58
C TYR A 112 -26.12 0.96 -8.36
N TYR A 113 -25.60 0.29 -7.35
CA TYR A 113 -25.81 -1.14 -7.13
C TYR A 113 -26.41 -1.48 -5.76
N GLU A 114 -26.79 -0.48 -4.95
CA GLU A 114 -27.43 -0.66 -3.65
C GLU A 114 -26.65 -1.60 -2.70
N GLY A 115 -25.32 -1.56 -2.76
CA GLY A 115 -24.43 -2.45 -1.99
C GLY A 115 -24.35 -3.89 -2.53
N ARG A 116 -25.02 -4.22 -3.65
CA ARG A 116 -25.07 -5.58 -4.23
C ARG A 116 -23.80 -5.87 -5.03
N GLN A 117 -22.78 -6.37 -4.35
CA GLN A 117 -21.46 -6.61 -4.92
C GLN A 117 -21.46 -7.60 -6.11
N ASN A 118 -22.30 -8.66 -6.06
CA ASN A 118 -22.39 -9.63 -7.15
C ASN A 118 -22.95 -8.97 -8.41
N LEU A 119 -24.00 -8.18 -8.27
CA LEU A 119 -24.60 -7.45 -9.39
C LEU A 119 -23.59 -6.49 -10.02
N MET A 120 -22.85 -5.74 -9.21
CA MET A 120 -21.82 -4.85 -9.71
C MET A 120 -20.73 -5.62 -10.46
N ALA A 121 -20.23 -6.73 -9.89
CA ALA A 121 -19.18 -7.55 -10.51
C ALA A 121 -19.61 -8.07 -11.89
N ASP A 122 -20.84 -8.57 -12.01
CA ASP A 122 -21.41 -9.02 -13.29
C ASP A 122 -21.50 -7.87 -14.30
N ARG A 123 -22.01 -6.71 -13.87
CA ARG A 123 -22.22 -5.53 -14.74
C ARG A 123 -20.91 -4.93 -15.25
N ILE A 124 -19.85 -4.90 -14.44
CA ILE A 124 -18.54 -4.42 -14.85
C ILE A 124 -17.63 -5.54 -15.40
N ASN A 125 -18.17 -6.76 -15.56
CA ASN A 125 -17.49 -7.93 -16.12
C ASN A 125 -16.17 -8.28 -15.39
N VAL A 126 -16.27 -8.50 -14.07
CA VAL A 126 -15.17 -8.95 -13.22
C VAL A 126 -15.64 -10.05 -12.27
N THR A 127 -14.70 -10.77 -11.65
CA THR A 127 -15.07 -11.73 -10.62
C THR A 127 -15.40 -11.01 -9.30
N THR A 128 -16.34 -11.55 -8.53
CA THR A 128 -16.69 -11.02 -7.20
C THR A 128 -15.46 -10.95 -6.27
N SER A 129 -14.59 -11.95 -6.35
CA SER A 129 -13.35 -11.99 -5.56
C SER A 129 -12.38 -10.88 -5.95
N TRP A 130 -12.32 -10.51 -7.23
CA TRP A 130 -11.51 -9.41 -7.70
C TRP A 130 -12.06 -8.07 -7.16
N LEU A 131 -13.35 -7.83 -7.32
CA LEU A 131 -14.02 -6.63 -6.82
C LEU A 131 -13.91 -6.51 -5.29
N SER A 132 -14.09 -7.63 -4.56
CA SER A 132 -13.95 -7.65 -3.11
C SER A 132 -12.61 -7.11 -2.62
N ARG A 133 -11.51 -7.42 -3.32
CA ARG A 133 -10.17 -6.93 -2.94
C ARG A 133 -10.05 -5.41 -3.09
N TYR A 134 -10.64 -4.82 -4.12
CA TYR A 134 -10.70 -3.37 -4.28
C TYR A 134 -11.58 -2.72 -3.20
N LEU A 135 -12.74 -3.29 -2.92
CA LEU A 135 -13.62 -2.78 -1.87
C LEU A 135 -12.98 -2.86 -0.47
N ASP A 136 -12.22 -3.93 -0.19
CA ASP A 136 -11.43 -4.05 1.03
C ASP A 136 -10.36 -2.95 1.13
N LEU A 137 -9.71 -2.60 0.01
CA LEU A 137 -8.74 -1.52 -0.05
C LEU A 137 -9.40 -0.15 0.23
N ALA A 138 -10.55 0.10 -0.38
CA ALA A 138 -11.30 1.34 -0.17
C ALA A 138 -11.82 1.51 1.28
N ARG A 139 -12.04 0.39 1.98
CA ARG A 139 -12.55 0.34 3.37
C ARG A 139 -11.46 0.36 4.44
N LEU A 140 -10.20 0.52 4.05
CA LEU A 140 -9.13 0.71 5.04
C LEU A 140 -9.39 1.97 5.86
N PRO A 141 -9.12 1.94 7.19
CA PRO A 141 -9.22 3.13 8.04
C PRO A 141 -8.37 4.28 7.50
N ALA A 142 -8.89 5.49 7.60
CA ALA A 142 -8.23 6.68 7.07
C ALA A 142 -6.84 6.91 7.65
N GLU A 143 -6.65 6.62 8.94
CA GLU A 143 -5.36 6.69 9.64
C GLU A 143 -4.35 5.68 9.07
N VAL A 144 -4.80 4.48 8.67
CA VAL A 144 -3.95 3.47 8.04
C VAL A 144 -3.49 3.96 6.66
N VAL A 145 -4.41 4.52 5.87
CA VAL A 145 -4.08 5.11 4.57
C VAL A 145 -3.07 6.26 4.73
N ALA A 146 -3.29 7.14 5.71
CA ALA A 146 -2.44 8.31 5.98
C ALA A 146 -1.01 7.95 6.48
N ALA A 147 -0.80 6.72 6.97
CA ALA A 147 0.52 6.25 7.37
C ALA A 147 1.46 6.00 6.18
N PHE A 148 0.93 5.84 4.96
CA PHE A 148 1.74 5.64 3.75
C PHE A 148 2.16 6.99 3.14
N PRO A 149 3.34 7.04 2.48
CA PRO A 149 3.82 8.28 1.86
C PRO A 149 2.89 8.83 0.79
N SER A 150 2.28 7.94 0.02
CA SER A 150 1.34 8.25 -1.04
C SER A 150 0.25 7.18 -1.12
N VAL A 151 -0.95 7.58 -1.52
CA VAL A 151 -2.04 6.65 -1.85
C VAL A 151 -1.69 5.75 -3.05
N HIS A 152 -0.75 6.18 -3.90
CA HIS A 152 -0.23 5.37 -5.01
C HIS A 152 0.61 4.18 -4.54
N ASP A 153 1.14 4.23 -3.31
CA ASP A 153 1.90 3.14 -2.71
C ASP A 153 1.01 2.01 -2.16
N LEU A 154 -0.30 2.30 -2.03
CA LEU A 154 -1.30 1.34 -1.56
C LEU A 154 -1.93 0.59 -2.74
N GLY A 155 -1.59 -0.70 -2.88
CA GLY A 155 -2.20 -1.58 -3.87
C GLY A 155 -2.94 -2.76 -3.23
N ILE A 156 -3.66 -3.51 -4.05
CA ILE A 156 -4.45 -4.69 -3.63
C ILE A 156 -3.59 -5.71 -2.85
N LYS A 157 -2.33 -5.89 -3.23
CA LYS A 157 -1.39 -6.79 -2.55
C LYS A 157 -1.22 -6.47 -1.06
N HIS A 158 -1.30 -5.19 -0.69
CA HIS A 158 -1.11 -4.74 0.69
C HIS A 158 -2.33 -5.03 1.56
N VAL A 159 -3.53 -5.07 0.97
CA VAL A 159 -4.78 -5.38 1.69
C VAL A 159 -4.70 -6.76 2.36
N THR A 160 -4.15 -7.75 1.66
CA THR A 160 -3.99 -9.12 2.19
C THR A 160 -3.15 -9.16 3.47
N LEU A 161 -2.18 -8.25 3.59
CA LEU A 161 -1.31 -8.13 4.77
C LEU A 161 -1.94 -7.28 5.88
N ILE A 162 -2.65 -6.22 5.51
CA ILE A 162 -3.20 -5.24 6.46
C ILE A 162 -4.53 -5.74 7.07
N LYS A 163 -5.42 -6.33 6.26
CA LYS A 163 -6.75 -6.75 6.72
C LYS A 163 -6.74 -7.67 7.94
N PRO A 164 -5.84 -8.68 8.07
CA PRO A 164 -5.74 -9.49 9.28
C PRO A 164 -5.30 -8.72 10.53
N LEU A 165 -4.53 -7.63 10.35
CA LEU A 165 -4.08 -6.79 11.47
C LEU A 165 -5.22 -5.95 12.06
N LEU A 166 -6.29 -5.73 11.30
CA LEU A 166 -7.48 -4.98 11.71
C LEU A 166 -8.55 -5.85 12.36
N LYS A 167 -8.25 -7.13 12.61
CA LYS A 167 -9.10 -8.09 13.31
C LYS A 167 -8.29 -8.81 14.39
N PRO A 168 -8.77 -8.98 15.59
CA PRO A 168 -9.97 -8.44 16.25
C PRO A 168 -9.82 -6.97 16.67
N ASP A 169 -10.85 -6.40 17.31
CA ASP A 169 -10.96 -4.97 17.60
C ASP A 169 -9.80 -4.41 18.47
N ASP A 170 -9.27 -5.21 19.39
CA ASP A 170 -8.13 -4.81 20.22
C ASP A 170 -6.84 -4.61 19.38
N LYS A 171 -6.62 -5.44 18.36
CA LYS A 171 -5.54 -5.25 17.40
C LYS A 171 -5.79 -4.02 16.53
N ARG A 172 -7.02 -3.86 16.07
CA ARG A 172 -7.41 -2.70 15.25
C ARG A 172 -7.09 -1.39 15.96
N ALA A 173 -7.44 -1.26 17.24
CA ALA A 173 -7.16 -0.06 18.02
C ALA A 173 -5.66 0.27 18.05
N ARG A 174 -4.80 -0.72 18.36
CA ARG A 174 -3.35 -0.53 18.39
C ARG A 174 -2.76 -0.19 17.01
N VAL A 175 -3.24 -0.86 15.97
CA VAL A 175 -2.81 -0.59 14.58
C VAL A 175 -3.21 0.81 14.15
N SER A 176 -4.44 1.25 14.45
CA SER A 176 -4.91 2.60 14.14
C SER A 176 -4.13 3.67 14.90
N GLU A 177 -3.80 3.44 16.17
CA GLU A 177 -2.97 4.35 16.96
C GLU A 177 -1.56 4.50 16.38
N GLU A 178 -0.91 3.38 16.05
CA GLU A 178 0.43 3.40 15.43
C GLU A 178 0.40 4.04 14.04
N ALA A 179 -0.63 3.77 13.24
CA ALA A 179 -0.82 4.39 11.93
C ALA A 179 -0.97 5.91 12.05
N ALA A 180 -1.77 6.39 13.02
CA ALA A 180 -1.92 7.81 13.30
C ALA A 180 -0.61 8.46 13.75
N ARG A 181 0.19 7.76 14.59
CA ARG A 181 1.52 8.20 15.00
C ARG A 181 2.47 8.38 13.81
N ILE A 182 2.54 7.38 12.92
CA ILE A 182 3.37 7.44 11.70
C ILE A 182 2.93 8.60 10.81
N ALA A 183 1.61 8.78 10.61
CA ALA A 183 1.07 9.86 9.81
C ALA A 183 1.39 11.25 10.39
N ALA A 184 1.32 11.40 11.70
CA ALA A 184 1.67 12.65 12.41
C ALA A 184 3.17 12.95 12.27
N ALA A 185 4.04 11.98 12.54
CA ALA A 185 5.49 12.11 12.42
C ALA A 185 5.90 12.51 10.99
N ARG A 186 5.28 11.91 9.97
CA ARG A 186 5.49 12.26 8.56
C ARG A 186 5.11 13.72 8.26
N LYS A 187 3.99 14.20 8.79
CA LYS A 187 3.57 15.60 8.62
C LYS A 187 4.53 16.58 9.29
N CYS A 188 5.16 16.17 10.40
CA CYS A 188 6.17 16.98 11.09
C CYS A 188 7.56 16.93 10.44
N GLY A 189 7.73 16.13 9.36
CA GLY A 189 9.03 15.96 8.68
C GLY A 189 10.01 15.08 9.45
N GLU A 190 9.53 14.27 10.41
CA GLU A 190 10.35 13.31 11.12
C GLU A 190 10.75 12.15 10.23
N ASP A 191 11.86 11.49 10.55
CA ASP A 191 12.35 10.31 9.83
C ASP A 191 11.42 9.10 10.11
N VAL A 192 10.57 8.80 9.14
CA VAL A 192 9.67 7.65 9.16
C VAL A 192 9.83 6.82 7.88
N PRO A 193 9.57 5.52 7.93
CA PRO A 193 9.74 4.66 6.76
C PRO A 193 8.93 5.13 5.55
N ASN A 194 9.59 5.16 4.38
CA ASN A 194 8.97 5.50 3.10
C ASN A 194 8.61 4.26 2.27
N ALA A 195 9.22 3.10 2.55
CA ALA A 195 8.83 1.88 1.84
C ALA A 195 7.53 1.31 2.43
N PRO A 196 6.52 0.98 1.59
CA PRO A 196 5.26 0.39 2.05
C PRO A 196 5.43 -0.86 2.92
N ALA A 197 6.42 -1.70 2.60
CA ALA A 197 6.71 -2.91 3.36
C ALA A 197 7.14 -2.61 4.81
N ASP A 198 7.90 -1.54 5.02
CA ASP A 198 8.36 -1.15 6.35
C ASP A 198 7.22 -0.55 7.18
N VAL A 199 6.35 0.24 6.56
CA VAL A 199 5.12 0.73 7.19
C VAL A 199 4.26 -0.46 7.65
N ILE A 200 4.01 -1.44 6.77
CA ILE A 200 3.23 -2.64 7.11
C ILE A 200 3.89 -3.41 8.25
N ARG A 201 5.23 -3.52 8.26
CA ARG A 201 5.96 -4.20 9.34
C ARG A 201 5.77 -3.50 10.70
N LEU A 202 5.78 -2.17 10.74
CA LEU A 202 5.49 -1.40 11.96
C LEU A 202 4.06 -1.64 12.44
N LEU A 203 3.07 -1.57 11.53
CA LEU A 203 1.68 -1.85 11.84
C LEU A 203 1.48 -3.30 12.35
N ALA A 204 2.17 -4.27 11.76
CA ALA A 204 2.13 -5.66 12.20
C ALA A 204 2.74 -5.83 13.61
N SER A 205 3.83 -5.13 13.90
CA SER A 205 4.44 -5.13 15.25
C SER A 205 3.51 -4.52 16.30
N ALA A 206 2.78 -3.46 15.95
CA ALA A 206 1.80 -2.83 16.83
C ALA A 206 0.55 -3.71 17.05
N ALA A 207 0.19 -4.55 16.07
CA ALA A 207 -0.93 -5.50 16.20
C ALA A 207 -0.68 -6.55 17.29
N GLU A 208 0.58 -6.89 17.57
CA GLU A 208 0.91 -7.79 18.66
C GLU A 208 0.68 -7.09 20.01
N PRO A 209 0.14 -7.80 21.01
CA PRO A 209 0.05 -7.23 22.34
C PRO A 209 1.46 -6.83 22.79
N PRO A 210 1.61 -5.68 23.48
CA PRO A 210 2.89 -5.32 24.04
C PRO A 210 3.37 -6.55 24.80
N ARG A 211 4.50 -7.10 24.38
CA ARG A 211 5.12 -8.17 25.13
C ARG A 211 5.17 -7.61 26.54
N ARG A 212 4.30 -8.14 27.42
CA ARG A 212 4.47 -7.86 28.84
C ARG A 212 5.96 -8.08 29.04
N SER A 213 6.65 -7.02 29.41
CA SER A 213 7.96 -7.15 30.01
C SER A 213 7.73 -7.92 31.30
N GLY A 214 7.43 -9.19 31.12
CA GLY A 214 7.68 -10.14 32.19
C GLY A 214 9.12 -9.87 32.57
N PRO A 215 9.47 -9.96 33.83
CA PRO A 215 10.85 -9.73 34.27
C PRO A 215 11.70 -10.48 33.25
N PRO A 216 12.73 -9.82 32.65
CA PRO A 216 13.45 -10.36 31.51
C PRO A 216 13.56 -11.83 31.77
N LYS A 217 12.96 -12.69 30.89
CA LYS A 217 13.16 -14.14 31.04
C LYS A 217 14.64 -14.19 31.13
N LYS A 218 15.14 -14.42 32.35
CA LYS A 218 16.56 -14.59 32.61
C LYS A 218 16.94 -15.55 31.52
N SER A 219 17.60 -15.06 30.48
CA SER A 219 18.17 -15.87 29.41
C SER A 219 18.84 -16.95 30.22
N GLY A 220 18.29 -18.19 30.14
CA GLY A 220 18.58 -19.18 31.14
C GLY A 220 20.05 -19.11 31.33
N THR A 221 20.50 -18.74 32.52
CA THR A 221 21.85 -18.24 32.82
C THR A 221 22.78 -19.20 32.12
N ALA A 222 23.44 -18.74 31.03
CA ALA A 222 24.29 -19.59 30.26
C ALA A 222 25.25 -20.19 31.29
N LYS A 223 25.15 -21.47 31.51
CA LYS A 223 25.93 -22.12 32.54
C LYS A 223 27.35 -22.14 31.99
N THR A 224 28.22 -21.28 32.53
CA THR A 224 29.62 -21.30 32.14
C THR A 224 30.16 -22.71 32.44
N VAL A 225 30.49 -23.41 31.41
CA VAL A 225 30.97 -24.80 31.54
C VAL A 225 32.45 -24.80 31.84
N LEU A 226 33.23 -23.97 31.13
CA LEU A 226 34.69 -23.90 31.26
C LEU A 226 35.18 -22.44 31.18
N THR A 227 36.22 -22.15 31.99
CA THR A 227 36.87 -20.84 32.00
C THR A 227 38.34 -21.01 31.55
N SER A 228 38.90 -20.00 30.91
CA SER A 228 40.30 -19.92 30.54
C SER A 228 41.20 -19.73 31.79
N ARG A 229 42.47 -19.92 31.64
CA ARG A 229 43.49 -19.60 32.70
C ARG A 229 43.40 -18.16 33.14
N ALA A 230 42.90 -17.27 32.28
CA ALA A 230 42.69 -15.88 32.61
C ALA A 230 41.36 -15.60 33.38
N GLY A 231 40.64 -16.67 33.83
CA GLY A 231 39.39 -16.57 34.57
C GLY A 231 38.17 -16.09 33.77
N LYS A 232 38.28 -16.01 32.46
CA LYS A 232 37.20 -15.57 31.59
C LYS A 232 36.45 -16.75 30.98
N PRO A 233 35.14 -16.62 30.73
CA PRO A 233 34.35 -17.66 30.04
C PRO A 233 34.97 -18.02 28.69
N MET A 234 35.26 -19.28 28.45
CA MET A 234 35.86 -19.79 27.22
C MET A 234 34.83 -20.59 26.41
N VAL A 235 34.04 -21.42 27.06
CA VAL A 235 32.94 -22.16 26.46
C VAL A 235 31.73 -22.05 27.37
N MET A 236 30.60 -21.62 26.82
CA MET A 236 29.33 -21.47 27.52
C MET A 236 28.30 -22.40 26.91
N LEU A 237 27.64 -23.20 27.75
CA LEU A 237 26.54 -24.06 27.35
C LEU A 237 25.23 -23.27 27.40
N ASP A 238 24.67 -22.96 26.26
CA ASP A 238 23.42 -22.19 26.16
C ASP A 238 22.20 -23.08 26.27
N ARG A 239 22.26 -24.29 25.73
CA ARG A 239 21.15 -25.23 25.75
C ARG A 239 21.62 -26.67 25.55
N ALA A 240 21.16 -27.56 26.45
CA ALA A 240 21.19 -28.99 26.25
C ALA A 240 19.74 -29.49 26.17
N GLY A 241 19.34 -30.13 25.08
CA GLY A 241 17.99 -30.66 24.89
C GLY A 241 18.00 -31.86 23.97
N ARG A 242 16.87 -32.55 23.83
CA ARG A 242 16.78 -33.78 23.03
C ARG A 242 17.42 -33.62 21.66
N GLY A 243 18.62 -34.19 21.47
CA GLY A 243 19.36 -34.29 20.23
C GLY A 243 20.06 -33.00 19.77
N LYS A 244 20.19 -31.96 20.63
CA LYS A 244 20.90 -30.73 20.27
C LYS A 244 21.63 -30.07 21.44
N LEU A 245 22.91 -29.79 21.25
CA LEU A 245 23.75 -29.02 22.14
C LEU A 245 24.09 -27.70 21.47
N THR A 246 23.86 -26.58 22.16
CA THR A 246 24.22 -25.23 21.63
C THR A 246 25.28 -24.61 22.54
N LEU A 247 26.43 -24.31 21.98
CA LEU A 247 27.56 -23.74 22.68
C LEU A 247 27.87 -22.33 22.11
N THR A 248 28.26 -21.43 23.00
CA THR A 248 28.78 -20.11 22.62
C THR A 248 30.27 -20.05 22.99
N LEU A 249 31.10 -19.67 22.04
CA LEU A 249 32.54 -19.52 22.18
C LEU A 249 32.89 -18.02 22.15
N PRO A 250 33.12 -17.37 23.30
CA PRO A 250 33.52 -15.97 23.35
C PRO A 250 34.92 -15.76 22.76
N LEU A 251 35.07 -14.98 21.70
CA LEU A 251 36.32 -14.73 21.01
C LEU A 251 37.38 -13.99 21.86
N ARG A 252 36.96 -13.35 22.95
CA ARG A 252 37.84 -12.60 23.86
C ARG A 252 38.03 -13.29 25.22
N SER A 253 38.06 -14.61 25.22
CA SER A 253 38.24 -15.41 26.43
C SER A 253 39.69 -15.37 26.96
N GLY A 254 40.65 -14.96 26.15
CA GLY A 254 42.09 -15.00 26.48
C GLY A 254 42.66 -16.43 26.51
N ALA A 255 41.88 -17.43 26.04
CA ALA A 255 42.34 -18.82 25.90
C ALA A 255 43.18 -18.98 24.61
N ASP A 256 44.17 -19.82 24.66
CA ASP A 256 44.87 -20.32 23.49
C ASP A 256 44.11 -21.48 22.81
N ARG A 257 44.55 -21.86 21.61
CA ARG A 257 43.95 -22.92 20.83
C ARG A 257 43.95 -24.30 21.56
N ALA A 258 45.01 -24.61 22.22
CA ALA A 258 45.16 -25.89 22.93
C ALA A 258 44.23 -25.96 24.11
N GLU A 259 44.02 -24.89 24.85
CA GLU A 259 43.07 -24.74 25.93
C GLU A 259 41.62 -24.94 25.45
N LEU A 260 41.29 -24.37 24.28
CA LEU A 260 39.95 -24.49 23.69
C LEU A 260 39.69 -25.93 23.21
N ASP A 261 40.66 -26.56 22.55
CA ASP A 261 40.55 -27.93 22.04
C ASP A 261 40.35 -28.92 23.20
N ALA A 262 41.10 -28.77 24.31
CA ALA A 262 40.94 -29.57 25.51
C ALA A 262 39.55 -29.38 26.18
N ALA A 263 39.05 -28.16 26.20
CA ALA A 263 37.74 -27.84 26.73
C ALA A 263 36.62 -28.44 25.88
N MET A 264 36.76 -28.39 24.57
CA MET A 264 35.78 -29.00 23.66
C MET A 264 35.76 -30.52 23.76
N ALA A 265 36.94 -31.17 23.84
CA ALA A 265 37.02 -32.62 24.04
C ALA A 265 36.29 -33.04 25.31
N LYS A 266 36.53 -32.36 26.44
CA LYS A 266 35.86 -32.63 27.69
C LYS A 266 34.32 -32.50 27.61
N LEU A 267 33.82 -31.49 26.88
CA LEU A 267 32.37 -31.29 26.67
C LEU A 267 31.75 -32.38 25.79
N LEU A 268 32.49 -32.82 24.77
CA LEU A 268 32.03 -33.92 23.91
C LEU A 268 31.97 -35.22 24.69
N ASP A 269 32.98 -35.52 25.53
CA ASP A 269 32.99 -36.72 26.39
C ASP A 269 31.82 -36.72 27.41
N GLU A 270 31.43 -35.55 27.93
CA GLU A 270 30.33 -35.40 28.88
C GLU A 270 28.94 -35.48 28.25
N HIS A 271 28.78 -35.05 27.00
CA HIS A 271 27.46 -34.84 26.40
C HIS A 271 27.21 -35.59 25.10
N TRP A 272 28.23 -36.20 24.48
CA TRP A 272 28.14 -36.94 23.23
C TRP A 272 28.50 -38.41 23.46
N GLN A 273 27.48 -39.21 23.76
CA GLN A 273 27.59 -40.67 23.83
C GLN A 273 27.04 -41.33 22.58
#